data_f99cedf6ff06f75192c6aa742006efb4
#
_entry.id   f99cedf6ff06f75192c6aa742006efb4
#
_cell.length_a   1.000
_cell.length_b   1.000
_cell.length_c   1.000
_cell.angle_alpha   90.00
_cell.angle_beta   90.00
_cell.angle_gamma   90.00
#
_symmetry.space_group_name_H-M   'P 1'
#
loop_
_entity.id
_entity.type
_entity.pdbx_description
1 polymer ?
#
loop_
_entity_poly.entity_id
_entity_poly.type
_entity_poly.pdbx_seq_one_letter_code
_entity_poly.pdbx_strand_id
1 'polypeptide(L)'
;MTIKSTLIFLSLMSYSWLQAQNPTIIYIGDPMCSWCYGFAPEITKVKEALPDHEFKVVLGGLRPQGTETMADLGDFLEHHWKEIEKRTGLPINYGSIGDDSFILDTEPGCRAIVVAREMKPEIELDFFKAVQRAFYIDNKDMRSEKTFIEIADKFGLDTSAYAQKFNSEEARYNTRSDFHLAAEMGIKGFPSVIVRHNSQLYLAANGFRDAEDLLKIISD
;
A
#
# COMPACT_ATOMS: atom_id res chain seq x y z
N MET A 1 -2.46 -58.77 52.97
CA MET A 1 -1.45 -57.74 52.69
C MET A 1 -1.90 -57.06 51.41
N THR A 2 -2.60 -55.90 51.51
CA THR A 2 -3.31 -55.25 50.39
C THR A 2 -2.56 -53.98 50.04
N ILE A 3 -1.94 -53.96 48.84
CA ILE A 3 -1.21 -52.80 48.32
C ILE A 3 -2.20 -51.87 47.68
N LYS A 4 -2.38 -50.67 48.26
CA LYS A 4 -3.18 -49.58 47.67
C LYS A 4 -2.30 -48.82 46.68
N SER A 5 -2.60 -48.94 45.39
CA SER A 5 -1.99 -48.10 44.32
C SER A 5 -2.64 -46.74 44.33
N THR A 6 -1.87 -45.74 44.69
CA THR A 6 -2.29 -44.32 44.59
C THR A 6 -1.95 -43.83 43.18
N LEU A 7 -2.97 -43.63 42.36
CA LEU A 7 -2.86 -42.98 41.04
C LEU A 7 -2.69 -41.46 41.23
N ILE A 8 -1.51 -40.96 40.97
CA ILE A 8 -1.24 -39.51 40.89
C ILE A 8 -1.70 -39.02 39.53
N PHE A 9 -2.82 -38.30 39.45
CA PHE A 9 -3.24 -37.54 38.27
C PHE A 9 -2.36 -36.30 38.16
N LEU A 10 -1.37 -36.32 37.30
CA LEU A 10 -0.69 -35.10 36.82
C LEU A 10 -1.64 -34.36 35.87
N SER A 11 -2.30 -33.34 36.36
CA SER A 11 -3.01 -32.39 35.49
C SER A 11 -1.96 -31.52 34.76
N LEU A 12 -1.71 -31.84 33.51
CA LEU A 12 -0.97 -30.96 32.60
C LEU A 12 -1.86 -29.73 32.33
N MET A 13 -1.69 -28.69 33.14
CA MET A 13 -2.18 -27.37 32.80
C MET A 13 -1.39 -26.88 31.55
N SER A 14 -2.00 -27.03 30.38
CA SER A 14 -1.58 -26.36 29.18
C SER A 14 -1.78 -24.86 29.38
N TYR A 15 -0.71 -24.17 29.78
CA TYR A 15 -0.64 -22.72 29.69
C TYR A 15 -0.60 -22.38 28.21
N SER A 16 -1.76 -22.14 27.62
CA SER A 16 -1.85 -21.41 26.35
C SER A 16 -1.30 -20.02 26.62
N TRP A 17 -0.06 -19.82 26.29
CA TRP A 17 0.51 -18.48 26.23
C TRP A 17 -0.28 -17.73 25.16
N LEU A 18 -1.16 -16.85 25.60
CA LEU A 18 -1.78 -15.85 24.74
C LEU A 18 -0.64 -14.91 24.35
N GLN A 19 0.09 -15.25 23.30
CA GLN A 19 1.04 -14.31 22.71
C GLN A 19 0.20 -13.12 22.24
N ALA A 20 0.40 -11.98 22.87
CA ALA A 20 -0.13 -10.72 22.34
C ALA A 20 0.39 -10.60 20.91
N GLN A 21 -0.53 -10.64 19.94
CA GLN A 21 -0.15 -10.47 18.55
C GLN A 21 0.35 -9.03 18.38
N ASN A 22 1.51 -8.88 17.72
CA ASN A 22 1.98 -7.56 17.35
C ASN A 22 0.91 -6.83 16.55
N PRO A 23 0.77 -5.52 16.72
CA PRO A 23 -0.16 -4.74 15.92
C PRO A 23 0.06 -4.92 14.42
N THR A 24 -1.02 -4.89 13.64
CA THR A 24 -0.92 -4.82 12.17
C THR A 24 -0.82 -3.37 11.74
N ILE A 25 0.16 -3.05 10.92
CA ILE A 25 0.33 -1.74 10.29
C ILE A 25 -0.37 -1.78 8.94
N ILE A 26 -1.32 -0.88 8.73
CA ILE A 26 -2.08 -0.77 7.47
C ILE A 26 -1.74 0.57 6.83
N TYR A 27 -0.99 0.53 5.76
CA TYR A 27 -0.71 1.69 4.91
C TYR A 27 -1.83 1.83 3.88
N ILE A 28 -2.52 2.97 3.87
CA ILE A 28 -3.54 3.29 2.88
C ILE A 28 -3.00 4.36 1.94
N GLY A 29 -2.96 4.04 0.65
CA GLY A 29 -2.40 4.94 -0.34
C GLY A 29 -2.86 4.65 -1.76
N ASP A 30 -2.46 5.53 -2.66
CA ASP A 30 -2.67 5.39 -4.10
C ASP A 30 -1.33 5.64 -4.81
N PRO A 31 -0.90 4.80 -5.76
CA PRO A 31 0.41 4.95 -6.38
C PRO A 31 0.55 6.24 -7.19
N MET A 32 -0.55 6.84 -7.64
CA MET A 32 -0.53 8.09 -8.38
C MET A 32 -0.90 9.30 -7.49
N CYS A 33 -1.01 9.11 -6.17
CA CYS A 33 -1.08 10.19 -5.21
C CYS A 33 0.32 10.74 -4.93
N SER A 34 0.55 12.02 -5.23
CA SER A 34 1.87 12.64 -5.11
C SER A 34 2.41 12.68 -3.69
N TRP A 35 1.53 12.92 -2.69
CA TRP A 35 1.94 12.81 -1.28
C TRP A 35 2.25 11.37 -0.84
N CYS A 36 1.63 10.35 -1.47
CA CYS A 36 2.02 8.95 -1.27
C CYS A 36 3.40 8.65 -1.86
N TYR A 37 3.74 9.27 -3.00
CA TYR A 37 5.08 9.19 -3.56
C TYR A 37 6.12 9.81 -2.61
N GLY A 38 5.85 11.03 -2.11
CA GLY A 38 6.71 11.69 -1.13
C GLY A 38 6.87 10.89 0.17
N PHE A 39 5.84 10.13 0.55
CA PHE A 39 5.82 9.34 1.79
C PHE A 39 6.49 7.96 1.66
N ALA A 40 6.74 7.47 0.45
CA ALA A 40 7.26 6.13 0.22
C ALA A 40 8.57 5.80 0.98
N PRO A 41 9.57 6.69 1.11
CA PRO A 41 10.74 6.43 1.94
C PRO A 41 10.40 6.28 3.42
N GLU A 42 9.48 7.07 3.94
CA GLU A 42 9.12 7.07 5.36
C GLU A 42 8.39 5.79 5.76
N ILE A 43 7.40 5.37 4.97
CA ILE A 43 6.68 4.12 5.25
C ILE A 43 7.57 2.88 5.05
N THR A 44 8.56 2.95 4.18
CA THR A 44 9.57 1.89 4.02
C THR A 44 10.41 1.75 5.29
N LYS A 45 10.90 2.86 5.86
CA LYS A 45 11.63 2.86 7.14
C LYS A 45 10.80 2.28 8.28
N VAL A 46 9.50 2.61 8.34
CA VAL A 46 8.58 2.05 9.35
C VAL A 46 8.46 0.53 9.19
N LYS A 47 8.25 0.04 7.97
CA LYS A 47 8.19 -1.41 7.71
C LYS A 47 9.47 -2.13 8.11
N GLU A 48 10.63 -1.55 7.77
CA GLU A 48 11.96 -2.12 8.09
C GLU A 48 12.26 -2.11 9.59
N ALA A 49 11.82 -1.07 10.32
CA ALA A 49 12.02 -0.97 11.77
C ALA A 49 11.12 -1.92 12.57
N LEU A 50 10.04 -2.43 11.99
CA LEU A 50 9.03 -3.26 12.65
C LEU A 50 8.84 -4.60 11.91
N PRO A 51 9.91 -5.42 11.76
CA PRO A 51 9.89 -6.63 10.94
C PRO A 51 8.94 -7.72 11.46
N ASP A 52 8.65 -7.72 12.77
CA ASP A 52 7.75 -8.69 13.41
C ASP A 52 6.27 -8.28 13.36
N HIS A 53 5.96 -7.10 12.80
CA HIS A 53 4.60 -6.63 12.63
C HIS A 53 4.03 -7.06 11.28
N GLU A 54 2.78 -7.47 11.27
CA GLU A 54 2.05 -7.63 10.01
C GLU A 54 1.95 -6.28 9.31
N PHE A 55 2.37 -6.20 8.04
CA PHE A 55 2.29 -4.99 7.23
C PHE A 55 1.37 -5.24 6.03
N LYS A 56 0.40 -4.36 5.82
CA LYS A 56 -0.57 -4.43 4.72
C LYS A 56 -0.63 -3.11 3.98
N VAL A 57 -0.80 -3.18 2.68
CA VAL A 57 -1.17 -2.04 1.86
C VAL A 57 -2.65 -2.17 1.50
N VAL A 58 -3.41 -1.09 1.62
CA VAL A 58 -4.77 -0.97 1.12
C VAL A 58 -4.79 0.15 0.10
N LEU A 59 -5.27 -0.15 -1.11
CA LEU A 59 -5.33 0.85 -2.16
C LEU A 59 -6.52 1.79 -1.90
N GLY A 60 -6.26 3.09 -2.01
CA GLY A 60 -7.26 4.10 -1.63
C GLY A 60 -8.18 4.55 -2.75
N GLY A 61 -7.72 4.43 -4.02
CA GLY A 61 -8.49 4.91 -5.18
C GLY A 61 -8.65 6.43 -5.16
N LEU A 62 -7.59 7.16 -5.45
CA LEU A 62 -7.60 8.62 -5.45
C LEU A 62 -8.54 9.19 -6.52
N ARG A 63 -8.44 8.66 -7.75
CA ARG A 63 -9.24 9.07 -8.92
C ARG A 63 -9.61 7.83 -9.77
N PRO A 64 -10.35 6.87 -9.21
CA PRO A 64 -10.75 5.69 -9.97
C PRO A 64 -11.75 6.09 -11.04
N GLN A 65 -11.50 5.69 -12.28
CA GLN A 65 -12.25 6.10 -13.46
C GLN A 65 -12.26 7.64 -13.67
N GLY A 66 -11.15 8.28 -13.32
CA GLY A 66 -10.94 9.71 -13.56
C GLY A 66 -11.09 10.06 -15.04
N THR A 67 -11.61 11.24 -15.32
CA THR A 67 -11.84 11.75 -16.69
C THR A 67 -11.05 13.01 -16.98
N GLU A 68 -10.45 13.63 -15.99
CA GLU A 68 -9.65 14.83 -16.12
C GLU A 68 -8.26 14.48 -16.69
N THR A 69 -7.77 15.31 -17.59
CA THR A 69 -6.44 15.16 -18.17
C THR A 69 -5.35 15.75 -17.28
N MET A 70 -4.10 15.41 -17.57
CA MET A 70 -2.96 16.06 -16.90
C MET A 70 -2.88 17.56 -17.23
N ALA A 71 -3.46 18.00 -18.36
CA ALA A 71 -3.59 19.41 -18.71
C ALA A 71 -4.66 20.10 -17.84
N ASP A 72 -5.83 19.47 -17.65
CA ASP A 72 -6.90 20.02 -16.80
C ASP A 72 -6.45 20.23 -15.33
N LEU A 73 -5.57 19.36 -14.86
CA LEU A 73 -5.05 19.36 -13.49
C LEU A 73 -3.68 20.06 -13.36
N GLY A 74 -3.12 20.58 -14.44
CA GLY A 74 -1.72 21.00 -14.56
C GLY A 74 -1.26 21.91 -13.41
N ASP A 75 -1.91 23.05 -13.20
CA ASP A 75 -1.52 24.00 -12.15
C ASP A 75 -1.59 23.41 -10.74
N PHE A 76 -2.64 22.62 -10.49
CA PHE A 76 -2.83 21.94 -9.20
C PHE A 76 -1.73 20.90 -8.94
N LEU A 77 -1.44 20.05 -9.94
CA LEU A 77 -0.42 19.02 -9.82
C LEU A 77 0.99 19.62 -9.71
N GLU A 78 1.30 20.61 -10.53
CA GLU A 78 2.61 21.27 -10.51
C GLU A 78 2.89 21.91 -9.15
N HIS A 79 1.90 22.58 -8.55
CA HIS A 79 2.02 23.17 -7.21
C HIS A 79 2.35 22.07 -6.17
N HIS A 80 1.58 21.00 -6.11
CA HIS A 80 1.81 19.92 -5.16
C HIS A 80 3.13 19.19 -5.39
N TRP A 81 3.52 18.95 -6.63
CA TRP A 81 4.78 18.27 -6.94
C TRP A 81 5.99 19.10 -6.49
N LYS A 82 5.96 20.43 -6.66
CA LYS A 82 6.99 21.33 -6.14
C LYS A 82 7.07 21.31 -4.60
N GLU A 83 5.92 21.23 -3.93
CA GLU A 83 5.89 21.10 -2.47
C GLU A 83 6.52 19.79 -2.00
N ILE A 84 6.23 18.68 -2.68
CA ILE A 84 6.80 17.37 -2.36
C ILE A 84 8.31 17.36 -2.59
N GLU A 85 8.80 17.85 -3.72
CA GLU A 85 10.25 17.97 -3.97
C GLU A 85 10.93 18.80 -2.88
N LYS A 86 10.33 19.93 -2.52
CA LYS A 86 10.85 20.78 -1.43
C LYS A 86 10.86 20.09 -0.08
N ARG A 87 9.82 19.29 0.24
CA ARG A 87 9.68 18.60 1.54
C ARG A 87 10.57 17.38 1.65
N THR A 88 10.74 16.63 0.56
CA THR A 88 11.32 15.28 0.58
C THR A 88 12.67 15.18 -0.13
N GLY A 89 12.97 16.10 -1.03
CA GLY A 89 14.13 16.01 -1.91
C GLY A 89 13.99 14.97 -3.03
N LEU A 90 12.83 14.30 -3.14
CA LEU A 90 12.61 13.32 -4.19
C LEU A 90 12.40 14.01 -5.54
N PRO A 91 13.06 13.56 -6.60
CA PRO A 91 12.87 14.14 -7.92
C PRO A 91 11.51 13.78 -8.51
N ILE A 92 10.92 14.68 -9.29
CA ILE A 92 9.70 14.44 -10.07
C ILE A 92 9.94 14.87 -11.51
N ASN A 93 9.49 14.04 -12.45
CA ASN A 93 9.51 14.36 -13.87
C ASN A 93 8.20 15.06 -14.28
N TYR A 94 8.28 16.33 -14.63
CA TYR A 94 7.11 17.15 -14.99
C TYR A 94 6.63 16.93 -16.45
N GLY A 95 7.20 15.97 -17.18
CA GLY A 95 6.94 15.78 -18.60
C GLY A 95 5.50 15.45 -18.98
N SER A 96 4.69 14.94 -18.04
CA SER A 96 3.26 14.69 -18.24
C SER A 96 2.38 15.89 -17.91
N ILE A 97 2.89 16.91 -17.22
CA ILE A 97 2.12 18.11 -16.89
C ILE A 97 1.76 18.85 -18.19
N GLY A 98 0.49 19.15 -18.37
CA GLY A 98 -0.01 19.81 -19.57
C GLY A 98 -0.33 18.87 -20.74
N ASP A 99 -0.19 17.55 -20.56
CA ASP A 99 -0.60 16.58 -21.58
C ASP A 99 -2.14 16.43 -21.57
N ASP A 100 -2.80 16.88 -22.63
CA ASP A 100 -4.24 16.81 -22.84
C ASP A 100 -4.72 15.43 -23.28
N SER A 101 -3.81 14.55 -23.70
CA SER A 101 -4.11 13.16 -24.06
C SER A 101 -4.01 12.18 -22.90
N PHE A 102 -3.35 12.58 -21.80
CA PHE A 102 -3.15 11.73 -20.62
C PHE A 102 -4.27 11.96 -19.60
N ILE A 103 -5.24 11.03 -19.53
CA ILE A 103 -6.29 11.03 -18.51
C ILE A 103 -5.75 10.44 -17.21
N LEU A 104 -5.93 11.17 -16.10
CA LEU A 104 -5.50 10.73 -14.77
C LEU A 104 -6.53 9.78 -14.14
N ASP A 105 -6.50 8.53 -14.55
CA ASP A 105 -7.22 7.42 -13.92
C ASP A 105 -6.25 6.59 -13.07
N THR A 106 -6.50 6.51 -11.76
CA THR A 106 -5.60 5.82 -10.84
C THR A 106 -5.96 4.34 -10.62
N GLU A 107 -7.13 3.88 -11.11
CA GLU A 107 -7.57 2.49 -10.93
C GLU A 107 -6.59 1.49 -11.55
N PRO A 108 -6.08 1.65 -12.79
CA PRO A 108 -5.17 0.67 -13.36
C PRO A 108 -3.88 0.49 -12.56
N GLY A 109 -3.32 1.58 -12.02
CA GLY A 109 -2.15 1.54 -11.15
C GLY A 109 -2.43 0.80 -9.83
N CYS A 110 -3.58 1.02 -9.22
CA CYS A 110 -4.02 0.30 -8.03
C CYS A 110 -4.21 -1.19 -8.33
N ARG A 111 -4.88 -1.53 -9.43
CA ARG A 111 -5.11 -2.92 -9.87
C ARG A 111 -3.81 -3.66 -10.14
N ALA A 112 -2.82 -3.01 -10.71
CA ALA A 112 -1.51 -3.58 -10.93
C ALA A 112 -0.86 -4.08 -9.63
N ILE A 113 -1.02 -3.33 -8.54
CA ILE A 113 -0.49 -3.68 -7.21
C ILE A 113 -1.30 -4.82 -6.60
N VAL A 114 -2.63 -4.79 -6.71
CA VAL A 114 -3.51 -5.89 -6.23
C VAL A 114 -3.12 -7.22 -6.87
N VAL A 115 -2.93 -7.24 -8.20
CA VAL A 115 -2.50 -8.45 -8.91
C VAL A 115 -1.11 -8.92 -8.46
N ALA A 116 -0.17 -8.01 -8.30
CA ALA A 116 1.17 -8.36 -7.82
C ALA A 116 1.13 -8.95 -6.41
N ARG A 117 0.33 -8.37 -5.49
CA ARG A 117 0.09 -8.87 -4.13
C ARG A 117 -0.50 -10.28 -4.14
N GLU A 118 -1.46 -10.57 -5.02
CA GLU A 118 -2.08 -11.90 -5.13
C GLU A 118 -1.11 -12.97 -5.63
N MET A 119 -0.21 -12.59 -6.52
CA MET A 119 0.79 -13.52 -7.08
C MET A 119 1.99 -13.71 -6.14
N LYS A 120 2.39 -12.66 -5.42
CA LYS A 120 3.57 -12.63 -4.58
C LYS A 120 3.44 -11.58 -3.46
N PRO A 121 2.80 -11.91 -2.33
CA PRO A 121 2.43 -10.92 -1.30
C PRO A 121 3.60 -10.10 -0.74
N GLU A 122 4.78 -10.71 -0.63
CA GLU A 122 5.96 -10.07 -0.03
C GLU A 122 6.49 -8.86 -0.81
N ILE A 123 6.18 -8.76 -2.11
CA ILE A 123 6.66 -7.65 -2.95
C ILE A 123 5.71 -6.45 -2.96
N GLU A 124 4.55 -6.50 -2.30
CA GLU A 124 3.47 -5.55 -2.45
C GLU A 124 3.93 -4.08 -2.33
N LEU A 125 4.63 -3.71 -1.25
CA LEU A 125 5.12 -2.34 -1.07
C LEU A 125 6.19 -1.96 -2.10
N ASP A 126 7.08 -2.88 -2.46
CA ASP A 126 8.12 -2.61 -3.45
C ASP A 126 7.54 -2.47 -4.85
N PHE A 127 6.51 -3.26 -5.17
CA PHE A 127 5.78 -3.12 -6.41
C PHE A 127 5.01 -1.79 -6.46
N PHE A 128 4.40 -1.38 -5.34
CA PHE A 128 3.77 -0.06 -5.20
C PHE A 128 4.76 1.06 -5.53
N LYS A 129 5.96 1.03 -4.94
CA LYS A 129 7.03 2.00 -5.21
C LYS A 129 7.50 1.96 -6.67
N ALA A 130 7.52 0.78 -7.29
CA ALA A 130 7.91 0.65 -8.70
C ALA A 130 6.86 1.28 -9.64
N VAL A 131 5.57 1.16 -9.34
CA VAL A 131 4.49 1.86 -10.05
C VAL A 131 4.63 3.38 -9.87
N GLN A 132 4.91 3.85 -8.65
CA GLN A 132 5.18 5.27 -8.40
C GLN A 132 6.37 5.78 -9.22
N ARG A 133 7.47 5.03 -9.24
CA ARG A 133 8.64 5.38 -10.05
C ARG A 133 8.29 5.48 -11.54
N ALA A 134 7.54 4.51 -12.06
CA ALA A 134 7.14 4.51 -13.46
C ALA A 134 6.37 5.78 -13.83
N PHE A 135 5.51 6.28 -12.94
CA PHE A 135 4.74 7.51 -13.14
C PHE A 135 5.59 8.77 -12.89
N TYR A 136 6.14 8.93 -11.68
CA TYR A 136 6.76 10.18 -11.24
C TYR A 136 8.17 10.41 -11.80
N ILE A 137 8.90 9.37 -12.19
CA ILE A 137 10.28 9.48 -12.68
C ILE A 137 10.38 9.15 -14.16
N ASP A 138 9.84 7.99 -14.54
CA ASP A 138 10.03 7.43 -15.87
C ASP A 138 8.97 7.95 -16.86
N ASN A 139 8.00 8.72 -16.38
CA ASN A 139 6.88 9.34 -17.13
C ASN A 139 6.15 8.34 -18.05
N LYS A 140 5.88 7.15 -17.52
CA LYS A 140 5.21 6.07 -18.25
C LYS A 140 3.70 6.29 -18.29
N ASP A 141 3.06 5.83 -19.34
CA ASP A 141 1.59 5.81 -19.44
C ASP A 141 1.01 4.76 -18.48
N MET A 142 0.32 5.23 -17.42
CA MET A 142 -0.31 4.40 -16.41
C MET A 142 -1.66 3.81 -16.84
N ARG A 143 -2.09 4.06 -18.08
CA ARG A 143 -3.24 3.38 -18.71
C ARG A 143 -2.78 2.17 -19.51
N SER A 144 -1.50 2.10 -19.83
CA SER A 144 -0.92 1.03 -20.63
C SER A 144 -0.61 -0.20 -19.80
N GLU A 145 -1.30 -1.30 -20.08
CA GLU A 145 -1.00 -2.62 -19.50
C GLU A 145 0.48 -3.01 -19.66
N LYS A 146 1.09 -2.64 -20.79
CA LYS A 146 2.51 -2.89 -21.06
C LYS A 146 3.41 -2.34 -19.95
N THR A 147 3.11 -1.15 -19.42
CA THR A 147 3.87 -0.56 -18.31
C THR A 147 3.89 -1.49 -17.09
N PHE A 148 2.76 -2.06 -16.73
CA PHE A 148 2.64 -2.93 -15.56
C PHE A 148 3.27 -4.31 -15.79
N ILE A 149 3.18 -4.85 -17.01
CA ILE A 149 3.87 -6.10 -17.40
C ILE A 149 5.39 -5.92 -17.31
N GLU A 150 5.93 -4.79 -17.78
CA GLU A 150 7.37 -4.47 -17.65
C GLU A 150 7.82 -4.37 -16.20
N ILE A 151 6.95 -3.89 -15.30
CA ILE A 151 7.23 -3.87 -13.86
C ILE A 151 7.17 -5.30 -13.31
N ALA A 152 6.14 -6.07 -13.63
CA ALA A 152 5.95 -7.44 -13.17
C ALA A 152 7.15 -8.34 -13.53
N ASP A 153 7.68 -8.20 -14.74
CA ASP A 153 8.88 -8.91 -15.21
C ASP A 153 10.10 -8.63 -14.32
N LYS A 154 10.32 -7.36 -13.93
CA LYS A 154 11.42 -6.98 -13.02
C LYS A 154 11.31 -7.60 -11.63
N PHE A 155 10.11 -7.97 -11.19
CA PHE A 155 9.86 -8.67 -9.93
C PHE A 155 9.85 -10.19 -10.06
N GLY A 156 10.13 -10.71 -11.27
CA GLY A 156 10.18 -12.14 -11.56
C GLY A 156 8.80 -12.81 -11.54
N LEU A 157 7.73 -12.05 -11.81
CA LEU A 157 6.40 -12.62 -11.99
C LEU A 157 6.27 -13.20 -13.40
N ASP A 158 5.46 -14.28 -13.53
CA ASP A 158 5.05 -14.77 -14.84
C ASP A 158 4.20 -13.69 -15.54
N THR A 159 4.76 -13.08 -16.57
CA THR A 159 4.15 -11.95 -17.28
C THR A 159 2.85 -12.31 -17.98
N SER A 160 2.71 -13.55 -18.46
CA SER A 160 1.49 -14.03 -19.11
C SER A 160 0.37 -14.23 -18.10
N ALA A 161 0.67 -14.86 -16.96
CA ALA A 161 -0.28 -15.03 -15.86
C ALA A 161 -0.67 -13.67 -15.25
N TYR A 162 0.31 -12.75 -15.11
CA TYR A 162 0.07 -11.39 -14.63
C TYR A 162 -0.89 -10.63 -15.55
N ALA A 163 -0.65 -10.62 -16.86
CA ALA A 163 -1.50 -9.97 -17.83
C ALA A 163 -2.93 -10.53 -17.82
N GLN A 164 -3.06 -11.87 -17.75
CA GLN A 164 -4.36 -12.51 -17.65
C GLN A 164 -5.12 -12.08 -16.39
N LYS A 165 -4.45 -12.08 -15.23
CA LYS A 165 -5.06 -11.64 -13.97
C LYS A 165 -5.40 -10.15 -14.00
N PHE A 166 -4.51 -9.29 -14.49
CA PHE A 166 -4.73 -7.85 -14.59
C PHE A 166 -5.99 -7.50 -15.38
N ASN A 167 -6.31 -8.25 -16.43
CA ASN A 167 -7.50 -8.04 -17.25
C ASN A 167 -8.77 -8.72 -16.71
N SER A 168 -8.68 -9.47 -15.63
CA SER A 168 -9.82 -10.21 -15.06
C SER A 168 -10.81 -9.28 -14.33
N GLU A 169 -12.08 -9.68 -14.30
CA GLU A 169 -13.10 -9.02 -13.47
C GLU A 169 -12.82 -9.23 -11.98
N GLU A 170 -12.16 -10.31 -11.60
CA GLU A 170 -11.76 -10.58 -10.22
C GLU A 170 -10.77 -9.52 -9.72
N ALA A 171 -9.72 -9.19 -10.51
CA ALA A 171 -8.78 -8.14 -10.13
C ALA A 171 -9.45 -6.77 -10.01
N ARG A 172 -10.39 -6.43 -10.91
CA ARG A 172 -11.19 -5.20 -10.82
C ARG A 172 -12.05 -5.18 -9.56
N TYR A 173 -12.68 -6.31 -9.24
CA TYR A 173 -13.48 -6.44 -8.03
C TYR A 173 -12.62 -6.29 -6.77
N ASN A 174 -11.48 -6.99 -6.69
CA ASN A 174 -10.58 -6.94 -5.54
C ASN A 174 -9.98 -5.53 -5.34
N THR A 175 -9.69 -4.82 -6.44
CA THR A 175 -9.25 -3.42 -6.38
C THR A 175 -10.34 -2.51 -5.81
N ARG A 176 -11.57 -2.64 -6.26
CA ARG A 176 -12.71 -1.90 -5.68
C ARG A 176 -12.96 -2.26 -4.22
N SER A 177 -12.70 -3.51 -3.83
CA SER A 177 -12.82 -3.95 -2.43
C SER A 177 -11.81 -3.24 -1.53
N ASP A 178 -10.59 -2.99 -1.98
CA ASP A 178 -9.62 -2.15 -1.26
C ASP A 178 -10.15 -0.71 -1.09
N PHE A 179 -10.70 -0.12 -2.15
CA PHE A 179 -11.28 1.23 -2.07
C PHE A 179 -12.42 1.31 -1.06
N HIS A 180 -13.30 0.31 -1.05
CA HIS A 180 -14.37 0.21 -0.06
C HIS A 180 -13.83 0.05 1.35
N LEU A 181 -12.82 -0.82 1.54
CA LEU A 181 -12.19 -1.03 2.83
C LEU A 181 -11.56 0.27 3.37
N ALA A 182 -10.87 1.04 2.53
CA ALA A 182 -10.34 2.34 2.92
C ALA A 182 -11.45 3.31 3.37
N ALA A 183 -12.56 3.35 2.62
CA ALA A 183 -13.72 4.18 2.95
C ALA A 183 -14.41 3.73 4.25
N GLU A 184 -14.58 2.42 4.48
CA GLU A 184 -15.14 1.85 5.72
C GLU A 184 -14.28 2.16 6.95
N MET A 185 -12.96 2.21 6.80
CA MET A 185 -12.04 2.68 7.83
C MET A 185 -12.10 4.21 8.05
N GLY A 186 -12.95 4.93 7.32
CA GLY A 186 -13.15 6.37 7.46
C GLY A 186 -12.04 7.22 6.83
N ILE A 187 -11.19 6.64 5.98
CA ILE A 187 -10.09 7.34 5.32
C ILE A 187 -10.64 8.23 4.19
N LYS A 188 -10.25 9.51 4.21
CA LYS A 188 -10.67 10.54 3.24
C LYS A 188 -9.51 11.19 2.48
N GLY A 189 -8.29 10.79 2.79
CA GLY A 189 -7.07 11.35 2.17
C GLY A 189 -5.88 10.40 2.28
N PHE A 190 -4.91 10.61 1.41
CA PHE A 190 -3.73 9.76 1.30
C PHE A 190 -2.44 10.61 1.35
N PRO A 191 -1.35 10.05 1.88
CA PRO A 191 -1.23 8.75 2.55
C PRO A 191 -1.96 8.73 3.90
N SER A 192 -2.40 7.55 4.36
CA SER A 192 -2.85 7.33 5.73
C SER A 192 -2.24 6.05 6.30
N VAL A 193 -2.03 6.02 7.61
CA VAL A 193 -1.54 4.84 8.32
C VAL A 193 -2.47 4.52 9.48
N ILE A 194 -2.97 3.30 9.51
CA ILE A 194 -3.76 2.75 10.61
C ILE A 194 -2.96 1.66 11.32
N VAL A 195 -3.03 1.65 12.62
CA VAL A 195 -2.56 0.55 13.47
C VAL A 195 -3.76 -0.22 13.96
N ARG A 196 -3.81 -1.52 13.68
CA ARG A 196 -4.84 -2.42 14.21
C ARG A 196 -4.24 -3.22 15.37
N HIS A 197 -4.79 -3.00 16.55
CA HIS A 197 -4.42 -3.75 17.75
C HIS A 197 -5.67 -4.24 18.48
N ASN A 198 -5.73 -5.53 18.80
CA ASN A 198 -6.86 -6.15 19.52
C ASN A 198 -8.24 -5.80 18.93
N SER A 199 -8.38 -5.87 17.61
CA SER A 199 -9.59 -5.52 16.85
C SER A 199 -9.98 -4.03 16.88
N GLN A 200 -9.19 -3.15 17.46
CA GLN A 200 -9.34 -1.70 17.40
C GLN A 200 -8.46 -1.11 16.32
N LEU A 201 -8.94 -0.04 15.68
CA LEU A 201 -8.23 0.69 14.65
C LEU A 201 -7.83 2.06 15.20
N TYR A 202 -6.56 2.41 15.09
CA TYR A 202 -5.99 3.69 15.50
C TYR A 202 -5.39 4.40 14.30
N LEU A 203 -5.80 5.63 14.04
CA LEU A 203 -5.25 6.45 12.96
C LEU A 203 -3.89 7.02 13.41
N ALA A 204 -2.79 6.45 12.94
CA ALA A 204 -1.44 6.89 13.26
C ALA A 204 -0.96 8.06 12.37
N ALA A 205 -1.44 8.12 11.11
CA ALA A 205 -1.19 9.25 10.21
C ALA A 205 -2.36 9.50 9.27
N ASN A 206 -2.61 10.79 9.01
CA ASN A 206 -3.50 11.30 7.98
C ASN A 206 -2.74 12.40 7.22
N GLY A 207 -2.16 12.05 6.08
CA GLY A 207 -1.18 12.84 5.35
C GLY A 207 0.27 12.45 5.67
N PHE A 208 1.21 13.20 5.09
CA PHE A 208 2.65 12.96 5.28
C PHE A 208 3.07 13.08 6.74
N ARG A 209 3.87 12.12 7.21
CA ARG A 209 4.49 12.11 8.54
C ARG A 209 5.86 11.45 8.45
N ASP A 210 6.85 11.98 9.15
CA ASP A 210 8.19 11.40 9.21
C ASP A 210 8.17 10.05 9.94
N ALA A 211 9.03 9.11 9.52
CA ALA A 211 9.06 7.75 10.08
C ALA A 211 9.32 7.72 11.58
N GLU A 212 10.18 8.61 12.08
CA GLU A 212 10.49 8.69 13.51
C GLU A 212 9.24 8.99 14.35
N ASP A 213 8.42 9.93 13.91
CA ASP A 213 7.17 10.27 14.60
C ASP A 213 6.13 9.15 14.50
N LEU A 214 6.08 8.46 13.36
CA LEU A 214 5.21 7.28 13.19
C LEU A 214 5.60 6.15 14.13
N LEU A 215 6.90 5.84 14.21
CA LEU A 215 7.42 4.79 15.08
C LEU A 215 7.11 5.07 16.55
N LYS A 216 7.19 6.33 17.00
CA LYS A 216 6.78 6.71 18.36
C LYS A 216 5.29 6.42 18.59
N ILE A 217 4.42 6.82 17.67
CA ILE A 217 2.96 6.61 17.79
C ILE A 217 2.59 5.11 17.79
N ILE A 218 3.31 4.29 17.03
CA ILE A 218 3.05 2.85 16.93
C ILE A 218 3.52 2.10 18.19
N SER A 219 4.54 2.63 18.87
CA SER A 219 5.14 2.03 20.07
C SER A 219 4.43 2.40 21.37
N ASP A 220 3.64 3.48 21.38
CA ASP A 220 2.85 3.95 22.53
C ASP A 220 1.50 3.23 22.65
#